data_4aed321a850486c649e17e3e2f361f55
#
_entry.id   4aed321a850486c649e17e3e2f361f55
#
_cell.length_a   1.000
_cell.length_b   1.000
_cell.length_c   1.000
_cell.angle_alpha   90.00
_cell.angle_beta   90.00
_cell.angle_gamma   90.00
#
_symmetry.space_group_name_H-M   'P 1'
#
loop_
_entity.id
_entity.type
_entity.pdbx_description
1 polymer ?
#
loop_
_entity_poly.entity_id
_entity_poly.type
_entity_poly.pdbx_seq_one_letter_code
_entity_poly.pdbx_strand_id
1 'polypeptide(L)' 'DFEAMLVPHGFLRLNRSDLVNRSVIDHVDGHDAVLKNGERVEVSRRRLAEVKQVLAG' A
#
# COMPACT_ATOMS: atom_id res chain seq x y z
N ASP A 1 -6.00 10.95 14.03
CA ASP A 1 -6.15 9.52 13.79
C ASP A 1 -4.88 8.77 14.18
N PHE A 2 -5.08 7.74 14.97
CA PHE A 2 -3.97 6.96 15.48
C PHE A 2 -3.10 6.39 14.36
N GLU A 3 -3.74 5.86 13.34
CA GLU A 3 -3.02 5.25 12.23
C GLU A 3 -2.23 6.30 11.45
N ALA A 4 -2.76 7.50 11.31
CA ALA A 4 -2.05 8.58 10.65
C ALA A 4 -0.79 8.98 11.40
N MET A 5 -0.79 8.80 12.70
CA MET A 5 0.39 9.08 13.50
C MET A 5 1.44 8.00 13.37
N LEU A 6 0.99 6.75 13.16
CA LEU A 6 1.90 5.61 13.08
C LEU A 6 2.45 5.39 11.68
N VAL A 7 1.83 5.98 10.66
CA VAL A 7 2.26 5.78 9.27
C VAL A 7 2.63 7.09 8.60
N PRO A 8 3.59 7.81 9.17
CA PRO A 8 4.04 9.06 8.58
C PRO A 8 4.95 8.77 7.38
N HIS A 9 5.25 9.81 6.63
CA HIS A 9 6.32 9.77 5.63
C HIS A 9 6.15 8.72 4.54
N GLY A 10 4.92 8.51 4.13
CA GLY A 10 4.68 7.73 2.93
C GLY A 10 4.54 6.24 3.11
N PHE A 11 4.45 5.76 4.35
CA PHE A 11 4.11 4.36 4.56
C PHE A 11 2.64 4.16 4.23
N LEU A 12 2.33 2.99 3.71
CA LEU A 12 1.00 2.66 3.26
C LEU A 12 0.61 1.29 3.79
N ARG A 13 -0.51 1.23 4.47
CA ARG A 13 -1.00 -0.04 4.98
C ARG A 13 -1.77 -0.76 3.88
N LEU A 14 -1.27 -1.91 3.50
CA LEU A 14 -1.89 -2.70 2.45
C LEU A 14 -2.93 -3.66 3.00
N ASN A 15 -2.67 -4.18 4.19
CA ASN A 15 -3.63 -5.04 4.86
C ASN A 15 -3.34 -5.01 6.36
N ARG A 16 -4.04 -5.89 7.10
CA ARG A 16 -3.92 -5.89 8.54
C ARG A 16 -2.48 -6.06 9.04
N SER A 17 -1.69 -6.84 8.33
CA SER A 17 -0.36 -7.21 8.78
C SER A 17 0.76 -6.50 8.03
N ASP A 18 0.47 -5.97 6.86
CA ASP A 18 1.52 -5.45 5.99
C ASP A 18 1.47 -3.93 5.88
N LEU A 19 2.55 -3.32 6.25
CA LEU A 19 2.76 -1.89 6.13
C LEU A 19 4.01 -1.69 5.30
N VAL A 20 3.86 -1.03 4.16
CA VAL A 20 4.94 -0.91 3.17
C VAL A 20 5.13 0.54 2.79
N ASN A 21 6.38 0.94 2.60
CA ASN A 21 6.68 2.27 2.11
C ASN A 21 6.20 2.37 0.66
N ARG A 22 5.35 3.37 0.39
CA ARG A 22 4.76 3.48 -0.95
C ARG A 22 5.80 3.69 -2.05
N SER A 23 6.96 4.19 -1.70
CA SER A 23 8.01 4.43 -2.69
C SER A 23 8.60 3.13 -3.23
N VAL A 24 8.43 2.01 -2.54
CA VAL A 24 8.89 0.72 -3.04
C VAL A 24 7.82 -0.01 -3.83
N ILE A 25 6.63 0.55 -3.93
CA ILE A 25 5.54 -0.05 -4.70
C ILE A 25 5.64 0.44 -6.13
N ASP A 26 5.74 -0.50 -7.06
CA ASP A 26 5.82 -0.18 -8.47
C ASP A 26 4.42 0.14 -9.03
N HIS A 27 3.49 -0.77 -8.81
CA HIS A 27 2.11 -0.58 -9.26
C HIS A 27 1.20 -1.56 -8.53
N VAL A 28 -0.09 -1.46 -8.81
CA VAL A 28 -1.08 -2.40 -8.28
C VAL A 28 -1.62 -3.21 -9.45
N ASP A 29 -1.60 -4.52 -9.29
CA ASP A 29 -2.11 -5.45 -10.30
C ASP A 29 -3.23 -6.27 -9.67
N GLY A 30 -4.46 -6.00 -10.08
CA GLY A 30 -5.62 -6.66 -9.47
C GLY A 30 -5.74 -6.26 -8.02
N HIS A 31 -5.54 -7.22 -7.13
CA HIS A 31 -5.59 -6.98 -5.69
C HIS A 31 -4.21 -7.01 -5.04
N ASP A 32 -3.16 -7.05 -5.84
CA ASP A 32 -1.80 -7.14 -5.34
C ASP A 32 -1.03 -5.87 -5.60
N ALA A 33 -0.27 -5.44 -4.61
CA ALA A 33 0.70 -4.39 -4.81
C ALA A 33 1.99 -5.04 -5.26
N VAL A 34 2.46 -4.68 -6.44
CA VAL A 34 3.70 -5.22 -6.99
C VAL A 34 4.82 -4.28 -6.62
N LEU A 35 5.80 -4.80 -5.92
CA LEU A 35 6.93 -4.00 -5.46
C LEU A 35 8.00 -3.91 -6.53
N LYS A 36 8.85 -2.93 -6.42
CA LYS A 36 9.90 -2.71 -7.41
C LYS A 36 10.90 -3.84 -7.50
N ASN A 37 11.01 -4.64 -6.43
CA ASN A 37 11.87 -5.80 -6.44
C ASN A 37 11.20 -7.05 -7.01
N GLY A 38 9.95 -6.93 -7.46
CA GLY A 38 9.20 -8.04 -8.03
C GLY A 38 8.32 -8.78 -7.06
N GLU A 39 8.38 -8.45 -5.79
CA GLU A 39 7.52 -9.09 -4.80
C GLU A 39 6.09 -8.58 -4.90
N ARG A 40 5.16 -9.41 -4.48
CA ARG A 40 3.75 -9.04 -4.44
C ARG A 40 3.23 -9.13 -3.02
N VAL A 41 2.41 -8.15 -2.65
CA VAL A 41 1.78 -8.12 -1.33
C VAL A 41 0.29 -7.95 -1.56
N GLU A 42 -0.50 -8.83 -0.98
CA GLU A 42 -1.93 -8.76 -1.11
C GLU A 42 -2.48 -7.52 -0.44
N VAL A 43 -3.38 -6.83 -1.13
CA VAL A 43 -4.01 -5.62 -0.62
C VAL A 43 -5.43 -5.96 -0.18
N SER A 44 -5.79 -5.56 1.03
CA SER A 44 -7.13 -5.76 1.54
C SER A 44 -8.15 -5.06 0.63
N ARG A 45 -9.28 -5.70 0.40
CA ARG A 45 -10.35 -5.12 -0.39
C ARG A 45 -10.74 -3.73 0.07
N ARG A 46 -10.81 -3.58 1.37
CA ARG A 46 -11.19 -2.30 1.96
C ARG A 46 -10.21 -1.20 1.62
N ARG A 47 -8.95 -1.56 1.49
CA ARG A 47 -7.89 -0.59 1.28
C ARG A 47 -7.47 -0.45 -0.16
N LEU A 48 -8.01 -1.29 -1.03
CA LEU A 48 -7.58 -1.31 -2.42
C LEU A 48 -7.83 0.02 -3.12
N ALA A 49 -9.02 0.58 -2.95
CA ALA A 49 -9.34 1.86 -3.57
C ALA A 49 -8.45 2.98 -3.02
N GLU A 50 -8.22 2.97 -1.71
CA GLU A 50 -7.37 3.94 -1.07
C GLU A 50 -5.93 3.83 -1.57
N VAL A 51 -5.43 2.61 -1.67
CA VAL A 51 -4.08 2.36 -2.15
C VAL A 51 -3.94 2.85 -3.59
N LYS A 52 -4.89 2.53 -4.44
CA LYS A 52 -4.86 2.99 -5.82
C LYS A 52 -4.89 4.50 -5.91
N GLN A 53 -5.70 5.13 -5.08
CA GLN A 53 -5.82 6.58 -5.08
C GLN A 53 -4.51 7.24 -4.65
N VAL A 54 -3.87 6.71 -3.63
CA VAL A 54 -2.60 7.22 -3.14
C VAL A 54 -1.53 7.09 -4.21
N LEU A 55 -1.49 5.95 -4.89
CA LEU A 55 -0.47 5.70 -5.91
C LEU A 55 -0.72 6.51 -7.18
N ALA A 56 -1.98 6.81 -7.47
CA ALA A 56 -2.32 7.60 -8.65
C ALA A 56 -2.05 9.09 -8.44
N GLY A 57 -2.16 9.52 -7.22
CA GLY A 57 -1.96 10.91 -6.88
C GLY A 57 -0.52 11.20 -6.54
#